data_43d0b5eafedca6745aceadbbb81480c3
#
_entry.id   43d0b5eafedca6745aceadbbb81480c3
#
_cell.length_a   1.000
_cell.length_b   1.000
_cell.length_c   1.000
_cell.angle_alpha   90.00
_cell.angle_beta   90.00
_cell.angle_gamma   90.00
#
_symmetry.space_group_name_H-M   'P 1'
#
loop_
_entity.id
_entity.type
_entity.pdbx_description
1 polymer ?
#
loop_
_entity_poly.entity_id
_entity_poly.type
_entity_poly.pdbx_seq_one_letter_code
_entity_poly.pdbx_strand_id
1 'polypeptide(L)'
;QPFSGHFKVQNTVLKMSLVIFEPERRRMNIYGYCRISTAKQSIDRQIRNIKAEYPTAHIVQEAYTGTSIFRPEWLKLYRVLKAGDTVVFDSVSRMSRNAEEGFALYEDLYHKGIRLVFLKEHHIDTETYKKALSGSIAMTGTNVDFILKGINEYLMALAKEQIKLAFEQSEKEVADLHQRTREGLLTARLNGKQVGRKKGVGFETKKAREAK
;
A
#
# COMPACT_ATOMS: atom_id res chain seq x y z
N GLN A 1 37.10 62.04 54.19
CA GLN A 1 36.20 62.07 53.00
C GLN A 1 36.26 60.74 52.34
N PRO A 2 35.10 60.02 52.16
CA PRO A 2 35.00 58.75 51.44
C PRO A 2 34.65 59.01 49.99
N PHE A 3 35.43 58.43 49.10
CA PHE A 3 35.11 58.35 47.67
C PHE A 3 33.97 57.39 47.39
N SER A 4 32.86 57.95 46.93
CA SER A 4 31.69 57.21 46.44
C SER A 4 31.89 56.94 44.94
N GLY A 5 32.27 55.72 44.61
CA GLY A 5 32.33 55.23 43.25
C GLY A 5 31.09 54.43 42.91
N HIS A 6 30.18 55.03 42.14
CA HIS A 6 29.01 54.32 41.58
C HIS A 6 29.46 53.46 40.39
N PHE A 7 29.51 52.15 40.60
CA PHE A 7 29.65 51.18 39.53
C PHE A 7 28.28 50.94 38.90
N LYS A 8 28.01 51.51 37.73
CA LYS A 8 26.87 51.13 36.88
C LYS A 8 27.15 49.77 36.28
N VAL A 9 26.52 48.73 36.77
CA VAL A 9 26.47 47.43 36.13
C VAL A 9 25.45 47.53 34.97
N GLN A 10 25.95 47.63 33.77
CA GLN A 10 25.13 47.49 32.56
C GLN A 10 24.74 46.03 32.39
N ASN A 11 23.48 45.70 32.68
CA ASN A 11 22.87 44.43 32.35
C ASN A 11 22.68 44.33 30.82
N THR A 12 23.68 43.87 30.12
CA THR A 12 23.53 43.44 28.73
C THR A 12 22.91 42.04 28.73
N VAL A 13 21.59 42.00 28.71
CA VAL A 13 20.83 40.76 28.49
C VAL A 13 21.11 40.33 27.05
N LEU A 14 22.02 39.37 26.87
CA LEU A 14 22.20 38.65 25.62
C LEU A 14 20.88 37.94 25.32
N LYS A 15 20.08 38.52 24.41
CA LYS A 15 19.02 37.81 23.74
C LYS A 15 19.62 36.71 22.85
N MET A 16 19.92 35.57 23.44
CA MET A 16 20.09 34.34 22.65
C MET A 16 18.71 34.02 22.05
N SER A 17 18.50 34.42 20.79
CA SER A 17 17.45 33.87 19.98
C SER A 17 17.67 32.36 19.90
N LEU A 18 16.88 31.60 20.68
CA LEU A 18 16.72 30.19 20.45
C LEU A 18 16.06 30.07 19.05
N VAL A 19 16.88 29.85 18.04
CA VAL A 19 16.41 29.35 16.76
C VAL A 19 15.92 27.95 17.07
N ILE A 20 14.62 27.83 17.37
CA ILE A 20 13.94 26.54 17.40
C ILE A 20 14.06 26.04 15.97
N PHE A 21 14.99 25.13 15.76
CA PHE A 21 15.10 24.36 14.53
C PHE A 21 13.82 23.47 14.49
N GLU A 22 12.74 24.02 13.96
CA GLU A 22 11.59 23.18 13.58
C GLU A 22 12.14 22.25 12.51
N PRO A 23 12.14 20.91 12.74
CA PRO A 23 12.51 20.00 11.67
C PRO A 23 11.53 20.26 10.52
N GLU A 24 12.06 20.63 9.37
CA GLU A 24 11.25 20.78 8.15
C GLU A 24 10.31 19.60 8.08
N ARG A 25 9.00 19.86 8.23
CA ARG A 25 7.96 18.81 8.10
C ARG A 25 8.07 18.30 6.69
N ARG A 26 8.80 17.22 6.51
CA ARG A 26 8.97 16.57 5.24
C ARG A 26 7.57 16.35 4.62
N ARG A 27 7.42 16.84 3.40
CA ARG A 27 6.18 16.62 2.63
C ARG A 27 6.01 15.11 2.42
N MET A 28 4.98 14.52 3.02
CA MET A 28 4.62 13.13 2.84
C MET A 28 4.10 12.96 1.40
N ASN A 29 4.67 12.00 0.68
CA ASN A 29 4.26 11.71 -0.68
C ASN A 29 3.14 10.67 -0.68
N ILE A 30 2.24 10.79 -1.65
CA ILE A 30 1.18 9.81 -1.89
C ILE A 30 1.47 9.15 -3.25
N TYR A 31 1.55 7.83 -3.26
CA TYR A 31 1.77 7.03 -4.45
C TYR A 31 0.56 6.14 -4.70
N GLY A 32 0.08 6.10 -5.94
CA GLY A 32 -0.96 5.17 -6.37
C GLY A 32 -0.32 4.05 -7.19
N TYR A 33 -0.32 2.82 -6.69
CA TYR A 33 0.23 1.70 -7.42
C TYR A 33 -0.86 0.95 -8.18
N CYS A 34 -0.73 0.95 -9.51
CA CYS A 34 -1.65 0.31 -10.44
C CYS A 34 -0.96 -0.83 -11.17
N ARG A 35 -1.60 -2.01 -11.22
CA ARG A 35 -1.03 -3.19 -11.87
C ARG A 35 -2.02 -3.90 -12.76
N ILE A 36 -1.55 -4.29 -13.96
CA ILE A 36 -2.27 -5.16 -14.90
C ILE A 36 -1.44 -6.40 -15.25
N SER A 37 -2.12 -7.48 -15.61
CA SER A 37 -1.47 -8.74 -15.96
C SER A 37 -0.99 -8.78 -17.41
N THR A 38 -1.56 -7.96 -18.27
CA THR A 38 -1.17 -7.88 -19.70
C THR A 38 -1.32 -6.44 -20.19
N ALA A 39 -0.46 -6.03 -21.14
CA ALA A 39 -0.52 -4.70 -21.72
C ALA A 39 -1.83 -4.38 -22.47
N LYS A 40 -2.66 -5.40 -22.76
CA LYS A 40 -3.99 -5.23 -23.38
C LYS A 40 -5.09 -4.88 -22.38
N GLN A 41 -4.86 -5.02 -21.06
CA GLN A 41 -5.82 -4.64 -20.05
C GLN A 41 -5.71 -3.14 -19.78
N SER A 42 -6.85 -2.45 -19.65
CA SER A 42 -6.85 -1.05 -19.27
C SER A 42 -6.54 -0.90 -17.79
N ILE A 43 -5.57 -0.05 -17.50
CA ILE A 43 -5.19 0.38 -16.15
C ILE A 43 -5.99 1.61 -15.69
N ASP A 44 -6.69 2.26 -16.63
CA ASP A 44 -7.35 3.56 -16.43
C ASP A 44 -8.39 3.55 -15.30
N ARG A 45 -9.08 2.41 -15.12
CA ARG A 45 -10.03 2.27 -14.01
C ARG A 45 -9.35 2.42 -12.66
N GLN A 46 -8.20 1.78 -12.46
CA GLN A 46 -7.46 1.86 -11.20
C GLN A 46 -6.95 3.28 -10.96
N ILE A 47 -6.40 3.90 -12.02
CA ILE A 47 -5.93 5.30 -11.97
C ILE A 47 -7.07 6.23 -11.57
N ARG A 48 -8.23 6.11 -12.23
CA ARG A 48 -9.41 6.92 -11.97
C ARG A 48 -9.89 6.75 -10.52
N ASN A 49 -9.98 5.53 -10.02
CA ASN A 49 -10.40 5.24 -8.65
C ASN A 49 -9.43 5.88 -7.64
N ILE A 50 -8.13 5.69 -7.83
CA ILE A 50 -7.11 6.28 -6.95
C ILE A 50 -7.15 7.81 -7.00
N LYS A 51 -7.23 8.40 -8.21
CA LYS A 51 -7.26 9.85 -8.37
C LYS A 51 -8.54 10.50 -7.85
N ALA A 52 -9.65 9.77 -7.78
CA ALA A 52 -10.90 10.26 -7.20
C ALA A 52 -10.75 10.54 -5.70
N GLU A 53 -10.06 9.68 -4.95
CA GLU A 53 -9.83 9.84 -3.52
C GLU A 53 -8.52 10.57 -3.18
N TYR A 54 -7.50 10.37 -4.02
CA TYR A 54 -6.15 10.94 -3.85
C TYR A 54 -5.71 11.69 -5.13
N PRO A 55 -6.25 12.89 -5.42
CA PRO A 55 -5.94 13.64 -6.65
C PRO A 55 -4.46 13.92 -6.86
N THR A 56 -3.72 14.12 -5.76
CA THR A 56 -2.27 14.43 -5.76
C THR A 56 -1.38 13.20 -5.84
N ALA A 57 -1.94 11.97 -5.83
CA ALA A 57 -1.14 10.75 -5.84
C ALA A 57 -0.27 10.64 -7.10
N HIS A 58 1.01 10.31 -6.94
CA HIS A 58 1.91 9.95 -8.02
C HIS A 58 1.60 8.53 -8.50
N ILE A 59 1.12 8.36 -9.73
CA ILE A 59 0.72 7.06 -10.24
C ILE A 59 1.93 6.28 -10.75
N VAL A 60 2.14 5.10 -10.17
CA VAL A 60 3.12 4.10 -10.59
C VAL A 60 2.36 2.98 -11.30
N GLN A 61 2.71 2.71 -12.56
CA GLN A 61 2.01 1.73 -13.40
C GLN A 61 2.91 0.53 -13.66
N GLU A 62 2.44 -0.65 -13.33
CA GLU A 62 3.12 -1.93 -13.56
C GLU A 62 2.35 -2.78 -14.57
N ALA A 63 2.93 -2.99 -15.73
CA ALA A 63 2.40 -3.90 -16.75
C ALA A 63 3.25 -5.18 -16.77
N TYR A 64 2.90 -6.15 -15.91
CA TYR A 64 3.66 -7.37 -15.78
C TYR A 64 2.78 -8.62 -15.85
N THR A 65 3.17 -9.53 -16.73
CA THR A 65 2.55 -10.85 -16.88
C THR A 65 3.27 -11.84 -16.00
N GLY A 66 2.62 -12.36 -14.99
CA GLY A 66 3.17 -13.52 -14.31
C GLY A 66 2.98 -13.55 -12.81
N THR A 67 3.28 -14.71 -12.29
CA THR A 67 3.35 -15.07 -10.88
C THR A 67 4.63 -14.58 -10.21
N SER A 68 5.53 -13.93 -10.96
CA SER A 68 6.83 -13.50 -10.46
C SER A 68 6.72 -12.29 -9.54
N ILE A 69 7.43 -12.36 -8.43
CA ILE A 69 7.64 -11.29 -7.45
C ILE A 69 8.44 -10.12 -8.07
N PHE A 70 9.14 -10.37 -9.18
CA PHE A 70 9.99 -9.39 -9.82
C PHE A 70 9.16 -8.34 -10.57
N ARG A 71 8.89 -7.23 -9.91
CA ARG A 71 8.10 -6.09 -10.41
C ARG A 71 9.01 -4.87 -10.46
N PRO A 72 9.56 -4.50 -11.61
CA PRO A 72 10.56 -3.44 -11.71
C PRO A 72 10.05 -2.09 -11.22
N GLU A 73 8.82 -1.71 -11.55
CA GLU A 73 8.27 -0.44 -11.11
C GLU A 73 7.94 -0.43 -9.60
N TRP A 74 7.46 -1.57 -9.08
CA TRP A 74 7.32 -1.75 -7.65
C TRP A 74 8.65 -1.64 -6.91
N LEU A 75 9.70 -2.28 -7.41
CA LEU A 75 11.02 -2.22 -6.80
C LEU A 75 11.61 -0.80 -6.79
N LYS A 76 11.38 -0.03 -7.87
CA LYS A 76 11.76 1.38 -7.92
C LYS A 76 11.01 2.18 -6.85
N LEU A 77 9.68 2.01 -6.77
CA LEU A 77 8.86 2.66 -5.76
C LEU A 77 9.33 2.30 -4.35
N TYR A 78 9.49 1.00 -4.07
CA TYR A 78 9.89 0.50 -2.77
C TYR A 78 11.21 1.12 -2.25
N ARG A 79 12.18 1.37 -3.15
CA ARG A 79 13.48 1.99 -2.80
C ARG A 79 13.37 3.46 -2.42
N VAL A 80 12.40 4.18 -2.95
CA VAL A 80 12.22 5.62 -2.69
C VAL A 80 11.26 5.92 -1.55
N LEU A 81 10.43 4.93 -1.16
CA LEU A 81 9.49 5.05 -0.05
C LEU A 81 10.23 5.34 1.27
N LYS A 82 9.67 6.25 2.03
CA LYS A 82 10.19 6.67 3.35
C LYS A 82 9.04 6.72 4.36
N ALA A 83 9.37 6.60 5.64
CA ALA A 83 8.38 6.69 6.71
C ALA A 83 7.48 7.92 6.57
N GLY A 84 6.18 7.73 6.72
CA GLY A 84 5.13 8.74 6.53
C GLY A 84 4.57 8.80 5.11
N ASP A 85 5.24 8.24 4.09
CA ASP A 85 4.66 8.17 2.74
C ASP A 85 3.43 7.24 2.73
N THR A 86 2.53 7.47 1.78
CA THR A 86 1.31 6.67 1.60
C THR A 86 1.35 5.93 0.27
N VAL A 87 1.02 4.65 0.28
CA VAL A 87 0.81 3.87 -0.95
C VAL A 87 -0.65 3.43 -1.02
N VAL A 88 -1.31 3.80 -2.11
CA VAL A 88 -2.72 3.52 -2.38
C VAL A 88 -2.84 2.45 -3.44
N PHE A 89 -3.61 1.42 -3.15
CA PHE A 89 -3.97 0.31 -4.05
C PHE A 89 -5.47 0.32 -4.34
N ASP A 90 -5.88 0.01 -5.58
CA ASP A 90 -7.31 -0.18 -5.92
C ASP A 90 -7.90 -1.38 -5.15
N SER A 91 -7.10 -2.42 -4.89
CA SER A 91 -7.46 -3.60 -4.09
C SER A 91 -6.22 -4.36 -3.64
N VAL A 92 -6.39 -5.25 -2.66
CA VAL A 92 -5.35 -6.17 -2.15
C VAL A 92 -4.66 -6.95 -3.26
N SER A 93 -5.43 -7.42 -4.27
CA SER A 93 -4.89 -8.14 -5.43
C SER A 93 -3.88 -7.35 -6.27
N ARG A 94 -3.82 -6.02 -6.11
CA ARG A 94 -2.81 -5.18 -6.78
C ARG A 94 -1.48 -5.24 -6.05
N MET A 95 -1.52 -5.38 -4.74
CA MET A 95 -0.32 -5.54 -3.93
C MET A 95 0.30 -6.92 -4.13
N SER A 96 -0.43 -7.99 -3.87
CA SER A 96 0.00 -9.37 -4.15
C SER A 96 -1.16 -10.26 -4.60
N ARG A 97 -0.82 -11.38 -5.26
CA ARG A 97 -1.74 -12.48 -5.59
C ARG A 97 -1.51 -13.71 -4.74
N ASN A 98 -0.39 -13.75 -4.04
CA ASN A 98 -0.09 -14.76 -3.05
C ASN A 98 -0.33 -14.17 -1.65
N ALA A 99 -1.05 -14.89 -0.81
CA ALA A 99 -1.47 -14.39 0.49
C ALA A 99 -0.29 -14.21 1.44
N GLU A 100 0.61 -15.18 1.50
CA GLU A 100 1.76 -15.13 2.41
C GLU A 100 2.74 -14.01 2.03
N GLU A 101 3.07 -13.89 0.73
CA GLU A 101 3.93 -12.82 0.23
C GLU A 101 3.30 -11.44 0.44
N GLY A 102 1.98 -11.34 0.21
CA GLY A 102 1.23 -10.11 0.40
C GLY A 102 1.24 -9.67 1.85
N PHE A 103 0.99 -10.60 2.77
CA PHE A 103 1.02 -10.31 4.19
C PHE A 103 2.42 -9.93 4.68
N ALA A 104 3.46 -10.65 4.28
CA ALA A 104 4.84 -10.33 4.62
C ALA A 104 5.25 -8.94 4.11
N LEU A 105 4.86 -8.58 2.88
CA LEU A 105 5.11 -7.26 2.33
C LEU A 105 4.33 -6.17 3.07
N TYR A 106 3.09 -6.45 3.47
CA TYR A 106 2.28 -5.54 4.28
C TYR A 106 2.97 -5.24 5.63
N GLU A 107 3.41 -6.28 6.35
CA GLU A 107 4.11 -6.12 7.63
C GLU A 107 5.42 -5.32 7.46
N ASP A 108 6.21 -5.64 6.45
CA ASP A 108 7.47 -4.92 6.18
C ASP A 108 7.24 -3.42 5.93
N LEU A 109 6.27 -3.06 5.09
CA LEU A 109 5.91 -1.67 4.82
C LEU A 109 5.33 -0.97 6.07
N TYR A 110 4.51 -1.68 6.84
CA TYR A 110 3.98 -1.17 8.10
C TYR A 110 5.11 -0.84 9.10
N HIS A 111 6.07 -1.74 9.27
CA HIS A 111 7.22 -1.52 10.15
C HIS A 111 8.15 -0.41 9.66
N LYS A 112 8.22 -0.18 8.35
CA LYS A 112 8.90 0.98 7.76
C LYS A 112 8.15 2.30 7.95
N GLY A 113 6.98 2.27 8.57
CA GLY A 113 6.16 3.46 8.79
C GLY A 113 5.47 3.98 7.54
N ILE A 114 5.28 3.13 6.52
CA ILE A 114 4.53 3.45 5.30
C ILE A 114 3.05 3.24 5.57
N ARG A 115 2.24 4.21 5.15
CA ARG A 115 0.79 4.10 5.21
C ARG A 115 0.27 3.36 3.97
N LEU A 116 -0.48 2.27 4.18
CA LEU A 116 -1.14 1.50 3.12
C LEU A 116 -2.63 1.78 3.14
N VAL A 117 -3.19 1.99 1.94
CA VAL A 117 -4.61 2.22 1.73
C VAL A 117 -5.11 1.30 0.62
N PHE A 118 -6.21 0.61 0.85
CA PHE A 118 -6.85 -0.31 -0.10
C PHE A 118 -8.29 0.16 -0.35
N LEU A 119 -8.55 0.75 -1.53
CA LEU A 119 -9.84 1.40 -1.83
C LEU A 119 -11.05 0.47 -1.75
N LYS A 120 -10.86 -0.83 -1.92
CA LYS A 120 -11.95 -1.81 -1.80
C LYS A 120 -12.00 -2.50 -0.44
N GLU A 121 -10.86 -2.54 0.24
CA GLU A 121 -10.70 -3.28 1.50
C GLU A 121 -10.19 -2.35 2.62
N HIS A 122 -10.88 -1.22 2.87
CA HIS A 122 -10.48 -0.22 3.88
C HIS A 122 -10.34 -0.77 5.30
N HIS A 123 -10.96 -1.91 5.58
CA HIS A 123 -10.85 -2.56 6.88
C HIS A 123 -9.42 -3.04 7.21
N ILE A 124 -8.56 -3.17 6.19
CA ILE A 124 -7.15 -3.54 6.36
C ILE A 124 -6.18 -2.38 6.11
N ASP A 125 -6.66 -1.15 5.96
CA ASP A 125 -5.80 0.02 5.89
C ASP A 125 -4.92 0.11 7.14
N THR A 126 -3.66 0.55 6.98
CA THR A 126 -2.74 0.66 8.13
C THR A 126 -3.25 1.58 9.24
N GLU A 127 -4.06 2.57 8.92
CA GLU A 127 -4.70 3.43 9.92
C GLU A 127 -5.77 2.69 10.72
N THR A 128 -6.54 1.81 10.07
CA THR A 128 -7.52 0.95 10.74
C THR A 128 -6.80 -0.03 11.68
N TYR A 129 -5.71 -0.62 11.20
CA TYR A 129 -4.85 -1.48 11.99
C TYR A 129 -4.24 -0.74 13.19
N LYS A 130 -3.68 0.46 12.99
CA LYS A 130 -3.16 1.30 14.08
C LYS A 130 -4.23 1.67 15.09
N LYS A 131 -5.45 1.98 14.65
CA LYS A 131 -6.57 2.27 15.56
C LYS A 131 -6.93 1.06 16.40
N ALA A 132 -6.95 -0.13 15.83
CA ALA A 132 -7.15 -1.37 16.58
C ALA A 132 -6.05 -1.58 17.63
N LEU A 133 -4.80 -1.20 17.31
CA LEU A 133 -3.67 -1.24 18.24
C LEU A 133 -3.71 -0.12 19.30
N SER A 134 -4.08 1.11 18.90
CA SER A 134 -4.18 2.25 19.82
C SER A 134 -5.44 2.20 20.70
N GLY A 135 -6.45 1.43 20.27
CA GLY A 135 -7.60 1.03 21.08
C GLY A 135 -7.23 -0.02 22.15
N SER A 136 -5.95 -0.36 22.27
CA SER A 136 -5.46 -1.17 23.37
C SER A 136 -5.89 -0.54 24.71
N ILE A 137 -6.42 -1.38 25.58
CA ILE A 137 -6.90 -0.94 26.90
C ILE A 137 -5.71 -0.37 27.65
N ALA A 138 -5.85 0.88 28.15
CA ALA A 138 -4.79 1.55 28.88
C ALA A 138 -4.44 0.77 30.16
N MET A 139 -3.16 0.64 30.45
CA MET A 139 -2.66 0.03 31.68
C MET A 139 -3.04 0.90 32.87
N THR A 140 -3.48 0.26 33.94
CA THR A 140 -3.98 0.93 35.18
C THR A 140 -2.93 1.08 36.27
N GLY A 141 -1.77 0.41 36.13
CA GLY A 141 -0.73 0.33 37.16
C GLY A 141 -1.08 -0.67 38.29
N THR A 142 -2.06 -1.54 38.08
CA THR A 142 -2.53 -2.52 39.06
C THR A 142 -2.33 -3.96 38.57
N ASN A 143 -2.61 -4.93 39.46
CA ASN A 143 -2.53 -6.36 39.11
C ASN A 143 -3.47 -6.76 37.95
N VAL A 144 -4.46 -5.94 37.61
CA VAL A 144 -5.36 -6.15 36.47
C VAL A 144 -4.60 -6.02 35.15
N ASP A 145 -3.45 -5.37 35.15
CA ASP A 145 -2.65 -5.14 33.93
C ASP A 145 -2.18 -6.44 33.25
N PHE A 146 -2.04 -7.54 33.99
CA PHE A 146 -1.75 -8.85 33.39
C PHE A 146 -2.88 -9.30 32.44
N ILE A 147 -4.15 -9.08 32.85
CA ILE A 147 -5.31 -9.41 32.04
C ILE A 147 -5.39 -8.46 30.83
N LEU A 148 -5.21 -7.15 31.07
CA LEU A 148 -5.27 -6.13 30.04
C LEU A 148 -4.20 -6.35 28.96
N LYS A 149 -3.00 -6.77 29.34
CA LYS A 149 -1.93 -7.14 28.43
C LYS A 149 -2.33 -8.31 27.53
N GLY A 150 -2.89 -9.38 28.11
CA GLY A 150 -3.37 -10.53 27.36
C GLY A 150 -4.47 -10.18 26.36
N ILE A 151 -5.41 -9.31 26.76
CA ILE A 151 -6.47 -8.83 25.87
C ILE A 151 -5.87 -8.02 24.71
N ASN A 152 -4.92 -7.13 24.98
CA ASN A 152 -4.26 -6.33 23.96
C ASN A 152 -3.48 -7.21 22.97
N GLU A 153 -2.78 -8.23 23.44
CA GLU A 153 -2.09 -9.20 22.60
C GLU A 153 -3.08 -9.98 21.72
N TYR A 154 -4.23 -10.37 22.25
CA TYR A 154 -5.29 -11.04 21.48
C TYR A 154 -5.87 -10.12 20.39
N LEU A 155 -6.16 -8.86 20.71
CA LEU A 155 -6.65 -7.89 19.73
C LEU A 155 -5.66 -7.66 18.59
N MET A 156 -4.36 -7.64 18.92
CA MET A 156 -3.28 -7.59 17.92
C MET A 156 -3.29 -8.81 17.00
N ALA A 157 -3.37 -10.01 17.58
CA ALA A 157 -3.40 -11.25 16.81
C ALA A 157 -4.63 -11.29 15.88
N LEU A 158 -5.80 -10.88 16.40
CA LEU A 158 -7.03 -10.80 15.61
C LEU A 158 -6.91 -9.82 14.44
N ALA A 159 -6.32 -8.64 14.65
CA ALA A 159 -6.13 -7.66 13.58
C ALA A 159 -5.18 -8.19 12.49
N LYS A 160 -4.10 -8.90 12.87
CA LYS A 160 -3.21 -9.58 11.92
C LYS A 160 -3.93 -10.65 11.11
N GLU A 161 -4.78 -11.45 11.76
CA GLU A 161 -5.57 -12.48 11.12
C GLU A 161 -6.55 -11.88 10.09
N GLN A 162 -7.20 -10.77 10.39
CA GLN A 162 -8.07 -10.07 9.44
C GLN A 162 -7.35 -9.61 8.18
N ILE A 163 -6.12 -9.10 8.32
CA ILE A 163 -5.31 -8.72 7.17
C ILE A 163 -4.94 -9.95 6.34
N LYS A 164 -4.51 -11.03 6.99
CA LYS A 164 -4.17 -12.29 6.31
C LYS A 164 -5.36 -12.86 5.55
N LEU A 165 -6.53 -12.90 6.17
CA LEU A 165 -7.78 -13.36 5.54
C LEU A 165 -8.14 -12.54 4.30
N ALA A 166 -7.93 -11.22 4.30
CA ALA A 166 -8.19 -10.40 3.12
C ALA A 166 -7.29 -10.79 1.93
N PHE A 167 -6.02 -11.12 2.19
CA PHE A 167 -5.12 -11.63 1.15
C PHE A 167 -5.53 -13.02 0.66
N GLU A 168 -5.89 -13.94 1.56
CA GLU A 168 -6.37 -15.28 1.22
C GLU A 168 -7.66 -15.24 0.39
N GLN A 169 -8.60 -14.38 0.74
CA GLN A 169 -9.82 -14.17 -0.03
C GLN A 169 -9.51 -13.66 -1.44
N SER A 170 -8.60 -12.69 -1.54
CA SER A 170 -8.18 -12.16 -2.85
C SER A 170 -7.48 -13.22 -3.71
N GLU A 171 -6.66 -14.10 -3.13
CA GLU A 171 -6.04 -15.21 -3.84
C GLU A 171 -7.08 -16.21 -4.34
N LYS A 172 -8.05 -16.57 -3.49
CA LYS A 172 -9.16 -17.45 -3.84
C LYS A 172 -10.03 -16.89 -4.96
N GLU A 173 -10.37 -15.60 -4.93
CA GLU A 173 -11.12 -14.95 -6.00
C GLU A 173 -10.43 -15.06 -7.37
N VAL A 174 -9.11 -14.93 -7.40
CA VAL A 174 -8.32 -15.09 -8.64
C VAL A 174 -8.36 -16.54 -9.12
N ALA A 175 -8.24 -17.52 -8.22
CA ALA A 175 -8.31 -18.93 -8.56
C ALA A 175 -9.70 -19.32 -9.10
N ASP A 176 -10.76 -18.86 -8.44
CA ASP A 176 -12.15 -19.07 -8.87
C ASP A 176 -12.43 -18.45 -10.24
N LEU A 177 -11.91 -17.25 -10.50
CA LEU A 177 -12.05 -16.60 -11.80
C LEU A 177 -11.36 -17.42 -12.91
N HIS A 178 -10.18 -17.95 -12.65
CA HIS A 178 -9.46 -18.81 -13.59
C HIS A 178 -10.21 -20.11 -13.84
N GLN A 179 -10.78 -20.71 -12.80
CA GLN A 179 -11.57 -21.93 -12.92
C GLN A 179 -12.82 -21.70 -13.77
N ARG A 180 -13.64 -20.68 -13.45
CA ARG A 180 -14.83 -20.31 -14.22
C ARG A 180 -14.50 -20.03 -15.69
N THR A 181 -13.36 -19.38 -15.96
CA THR A 181 -12.92 -19.12 -17.32
C THR A 181 -12.61 -20.42 -18.07
N ARG A 182 -11.92 -21.39 -17.43
CA ARG A 182 -11.64 -22.71 -18.03
C ARG A 182 -12.91 -23.48 -18.32
N GLU A 183 -13.84 -23.51 -17.36
CA GLU A 183 -15.13 -24.19 -17.48
C GLU A 183 -15.98 -23.55 -18.59
N GLY A 184 -16.02 -22.22 -18.66
CA GLY A 184 -16.71 -21.49 -19.72
C GLY A 184 -16.13 -21.78 -21.12
N LEU A 185 -14.80 -21.87 -21.24
CA LEU A 185 -14.12 -22.24 -22.49
C LEU A 185 -14.42 -23.70 -22.89
N LEU A 186 -14.46 -24.62 -21.91
CA LEU A 186 -14.84 -26.02 -22.15
C LEU A 186 -16.26 -26.12 -22.63
N THR A 187 -17.20 -25.48 -21.95
CA THR A 187 -18.62 -25.44 -22.31
C THR A 187 -18.82 -24.86 -23.73
N ALA A 188 -18.11 -23.78 -24.04
CA ALA A 188 -18.16 -23.20 -25.39
C ALA A 188 -17.68 -24.19 -26.47
N ARG A 189 -16.61 -24.96 -26.19
CA ARG A 189 -16.12 -26.02 -27.10
C ARG A 189 -17.16 -27.14 -27.27
N LEU A 190 -17.75 -27.63 -26.18
CA LEU A 190 -18.76 -28.68 -26.21
C LEU A 190 -20.01 -28.25 -26.99
N ASN A 191 -20.35 -26.97 -26.93
CA ASN A 191 -21.45 -26.38 -27.71
C ASN A 191 -21.06 -26.01 -29.16
N GLY A 192 -19.94 -26.52 -29.66
CA GLY A 192 -19.49 -26.27 -31.03
C GLY A 192 -19.01 -24.85 -31.32
N LYS A 193 -18.89 -23.98 -30.29
CA LYS A 193 -18.37 -22.64 -30.48
C LYS A 193 -16.86 -22.68 -30.62
N GLN A 194 -16.35 -21.98 -31.61
CA GLN A 194 -14.91 -21.85 -31.78
C GLN A 194 -14.30 -21.04 -30.64
N VAL A 195 -13.42 -21.68 -29.86
CA VAL A 195 -12.66 -21.06 -28.80
C VAL A 195 -11.24 -20.80 -29.31
N GLY A 196 -10.83 -19.54 -29.25
CA GLY A 196 -9.54 -19.11 -29.74
C GLY A 196 -9.57 -18.65 -31.20
N ARG A 197 -8.40 -18.59 -31.81
CA ARG A 197 -8.22 -18.05 -33.16
C ARG A 197 -8.75 -19.01 -34.19
N LYS A 198 -9.36 -18.48 -35.27
CA LYS A 198 -9.75 -19.29 -36.45
C LYS A 198 -8.50 -19.91 -37.07
N LYS A 199 -8.56 -21.23 -37.41
CA LYS A 199 -7.51 -21.91 -38.15
C LYS A 199 -7.33 -21.22 -39.50
N GLY A 200 -6.08 -20.97 -39.91
CA GLY A 200 -5.76 -20.37 -41.21
C GLY A 200 -5.67 -18.83 -41.26
N VAL A 201 -6.02 -18.12 -40.19
CA VAL A 201 -5.83 -16.66 -40.14
C VAL A 201 -4.41 -16.35 -39.64
N GLY A 202 -3.50 -16.02 -40.56
CA GLY A 202 -2.12 -15.63 -40.28
C GLY A 202 -2.05 -14.39 -39.34
N PHE A 203 -0.92 -14.22 -38.62
CA PHE A 203 -0.67 -13.03 -37.82
C PHE A 203 -0.13 -11.94 -38.74
N GLU A 204 -0.94 -10.94 -39.10
CA GLU A 204 -0.36 -9.70 -39.59
C GLU A 204 0.35 -9.00 -38.48
N THR A 205 1.66 -9.04 -38.43
CA THR A 205 2.47 -8.28 -37.51
C THR A 205 2.27 -6.79 -37.81
N LYS A 206 2.46 -5.94 -36.77
CA LYS A 206 2.38 -4.47 -36.94
C LYS A 206 3.28 -3.99 -38.09
N LYS A 207 4.47 -4.60 -38.26
CA LYS A 207 5.38 -4.37 -39.39
C LYS A 207 4.77 -4.71 -40.78
N ALA A 208 3.94 -5.76 -40.85
CA ALA A 208 3.31 -6.13 -42.14
C ALA A 208 2.12 -5.23 -42.50
N ARG A 209 1.52 -4.55 -41.52
CA ARG A 209 0.48 -3.50 -41.71
C ARG A 209 1.07 -2.16 -42.16
N GLU A 210 2.24 -1.81 -41.66
CA GLU A 210 2.95 -0.56 -41.97
C GLU A 210 3.70 -0.64 -43.34
N ALA A 211 3.86 -1.86 -43.88
CA ALA A 211 4.51 -2.12 -45.18
C ALA A 211 3.51 -2.27 -46.36
N LYS A 212 2.20 -2.14 -46.13
CA LYS A 212 1.13 -2.06 -47.13
C LYS A 212 0.62 -0.64 -47.27
#